data_43114ec56a9cff7761fbf65f44356190
#
_entry.id   43114ec56a9cff7761fbf65f44356190
#
_cell.length_a   1.000
_cell.length_b   1.000
_cell.length_c   1.000
_cell.angle_alpha   90.00
_cell.angle_beta   90.00
_cell.angle_gamma   90.00
#
_symmetry.space_group_name_H-M   'P 1'
#
loop_
_entity.id
_entity.type
_entity.pdbx_description
1 polymer ?
#
loop_
_entity_poly.entity_id
_entity_poly.type
_entity_poly.pdbx_seq_one_letter_code
_entity_poly.pdbx_strand_id
1 'polypeptide(L)'
;MNTRQCKAAFSALAAACLLAACGGGGSDTTPAAPVTAVKVAGDSLADSGTFGFKATVQGAAATGPGSTPIWPERVATSYGQTLCAHYLFNGTAFVANNSCLNYAVSGGRINNFTAPTSPVSITQQLKDLGNAGYSPSDLVLVDGGGNDAADLVGAYLRASTDNGQAYAAMLTSVLPAATVNTALASGATGMAQIGGAYMQALAQQFAATIQANTVAKGAPRVAVLNAPGITRTPRFQMVLGSIAAQRGADAAKQAEALFDGWVQAFNAQLATSLAGDAKVVVVDFYTSFKDQSTNPAQYQLTNTTTPACPATGLGSDGLPTYSFPSCTATALSAMVPPAGATGGADWWKSYGFSDSFHPTPYGHQLIGQLVSRSLSRAGWL
;
A
#
# COMPACT_ATOMS: atom_id res chain seq x y z
N MET A 1 61.64 -25.72 52.74
CA MET A 1 60.53 -24.74 52.86
C MET A 1 59.72 -24.78 51.60
N ASN A 2 58.41 -25.04 51.71
CA ASN A 2 57.53 -25.54 50.69
C ASN A 2 57.03 -24.48 49.70
N THR A 3 57.26 -24.73 48.41
CA THR A 3 56.84 -23.95 47.24
C THR A 3 55.36 -24.16 46.82
N ARG A 4 54.46 -24.50 47.77
CA ARG A 4 53.06 -24.82 47.45
C ARG A 4 52.02 -23.79 47.91
N GLN A 5 52.38 -22.65 48.46
CA GLN A 5 51.44 -21.67 48.99
C GLN A 5 51.25 -20.39 48.13
N CYS A 6 51.99 -20.22 47.04
CA CYS A 6 51.86 -19.02 46.19
C CYS A 6 50.95 -19.16 44.92
N LYS A 7 50.36 -20.34 44.72
CA LYS A 7 49.49 -20.54 43.52
C LYS A 7 47.98 -20.39 43.76
N ALA A 8 47.54 -20.23 45.00
CA ALA A 8 46.12 -20.10 45.33
C ALA A 8 45.57 -18.65 45.37
N ALA A 9 46.48 -17.65 45.42
CA ALA A 9 46.02 -16.24 45.53
C ALA A 9 45.78 -15.52 44.19
N PHE A 10 46.28 -16.07 43.08
CA PHE A 10 46.10 -15.43 41.77
C PHE A 10 44.82 -15.86 41.01
N SER A 11 44.18 -16.96 41.40
CA SER A 11 42.98 -17.46 40.75
C SER A 11 41.67 -16.86 41.27
N ALA A 12 41.68 -16.19 42.43
CA ALA A 12 40.49 -15.56 43.01
C ALA A 12 40.25 -14.13 42.53
N LEU A 13 41.27 -13.44 41.96
CA LEU A 13 41.12 -12.06 41.49
C LEU A 13 40.64 -11.98 40.02
N ALA A 14 40.80 -13.04 39.23
CA ALA A 14 40.36 -13.08 37.84
C ALA A 14 38.85 -13.42 37.67
N ALA A 15 38.23 -14.02 38.69
CA ALA A 15 36.79 -14.35 38.64
C ALA A 15 35.86 -13.20 39.06
N ALA A 16 36.39 -12.17 39.74
CA ALA A 16 35.59 -11.02 40.21
C ALA A 16 35.41 -9.92 39.13
N CYS A 17 36.23 -9.90 38.07
CA CYS A 17 36.15 -8.89 37.00
C CYS A 17 35.18 -9.27 35.86
N LEU A 18 34.67 -10.48 35.80
CA LEU A 18 33.75 -10.91 34.75
C LEU A 18 32.26 -10.73 35.09
N LEU A 19 31.92 -10.32 36.32
CA LEU A 19 30.56 -10.07 36.76
C LEU A 19 30.16 -8.57 36.75
N ALA A 20 31.10 -7.67 36.44
CA ALA A 20 30.79 -6.23 36.39
C ALA A 20 30.55 -5.68 34.98
N ALA A 21 30.56 -6.51 33.94
CA ALA A 21 30.37 -6.08 32.54
C ALA A 21 28.94 -6.29 31.99
N CYS A 22 27.97 -6.71 32.80
CA CYS A 22 26.55 -6.84 32.42
C CYS A 22 25.65 -5.89 33.19
N GLY A 23 26.07 -4.66 33.42
CA GLY A 23 25.27 -3.63 34.10
C GLY A 23 25.31 -2.31 33.34
N GLY A 24 24.71 -2.25 32.16
CA GLY A 24 24.66 -1.00 31.42
C GLY A 24 23.62 -1.03 30.31
N GLY A 25 22.46 -0.48 30.56
CA GLY A 25 21.39 -0.30 29.59
C GLY A 25 20.20 -1.15 29.93
N GLY A 26 19.37 -0.68 30.85
CA GLY A 26 18.02 -1.23 31.02
C GLY A 26 17.19 -0.99 29.78
N SER A 27 17.36 -1.83 28.76
CA SER A 27 16.31 -2.01 27.78
C SER A 27 15.11 -2.54 28.55
N ASP A 28 13.99 -1.85 28.44
CA ASP A 28 12.73 -2.32 28.99
C ASP A 28 12.46 -3.72 28.43
N THR A 29 12.66 -4.74 29.26
CA THR A 29 12.47 -6.15 28.89
C THR A 29 11.02 -6.60 29.07
N THR A 30 10.12 -5.66 29.35
CA THR A 30 8.68 -5.96 29.40
C THR A 30 8.26 -6.50 28.03
N PRO A 31 7.77 -7.75 27.93
CA PRO A 31 7.30 -8.27 26.65
C PRO A 31 6.23 -7.34 26.08
N ALA A 32 6.35 -7.01 24.79
CA ALA A 32 5.32 -6.23 24.11
C ALA A 32 3.97 -6.94 24.24
N ALA A 33 2.91 -6.20 24.55
CA ALA A 33 1.57 -6.78 24.63
C ALA A 33 1.24 -7.54 23.34
N PRO A 34 0.65 -8.74 23.39
CA PRO A 34 0.28 -9.48 22.20
C PRO A 34 -0.73 -8.67 21.38
N VAL A 35 -0.66 -8.78 20.05
CA VAL A 35 -1.64 -8.14 19.17
C VAL A 35 -2.95 -8.94 19.24
N THR A 36 -4.01 -8.30 19.69
CA THR A 36 -5.36 -8.89 19.81
C THR A 36 -6.38 -8.21 18.91
N ALA A 37 -6.04 -7.09 18.28
CA ALA A 37 -6.88 -6.46 17.27
C ALA A 37 -6.00 -5.85 16.16
N VAL A 38 -6.45 -6.02 14.93
CA VAL A 38 -5.85 -5.40 13.74
C VAL A 38 -6.84 -4.41 13.17
N LYS A 39 -6.43 -3.15 13.04
CA LYS A 39 -7.21 -2.04 12.51
C LYS A 39 -6.61 -1.60 11.18
N VAL A 40 -7.44 -1.26 10.20
CA VAL A 40 -6.97 -0.98 8.84
C VAL A 40 -7.59 0.31 8.32
N ALA A 41 -6.79 1.14 7.64
CA ALA A 41 -7.25 2.26 6.81
C ALA A 41 -6.50 2.21 5.48
N GLY A 42 -7.18 2.49 4.37
CA GLY A 42 -6.54 2.40 3.06
C GLY A 42 -7.50 2.43 1.89
N ASP A 43 -7.02 1.91 0.78
CA ASP A 43 -7.76 1.88 -0.48
C ASP A 43 -8.22 0.45 -0.87
N SER A 44 -8.37 0.21 -2.18
CA SER A 44 -8.81 -1.07 -2.72
C SER A 44 -7.89 -2.25 -2.43
N LEU A 45 -6.61 -2.00 -2.15
CA LEU A 45 -5.66 -3.06 -1.77
C LEU A 45 -5.99 -3.63 -0.38
N ALA A 46 -6.64 -2.85 0.47
CA ALA A 46 -6.94 -3.22 1.85
C ALA A 46 -8.43 -3.39 2.16
N ASP A 47 -9.34 -3.10 1.24
CA ASP A 47 -10.79 -3.16 1.41
C ASP A 47 -11.30 -4.60 1.54
N SER A 48 -11.83 -4.97 2.70
CA SER A 48 -12.40 -6.29 3.00
C SER A 48 -13.81 -6.53 2.42
N GLY A 49 -14.28 -5.68 1.53
CA GLY A 49 -15.54 -5.88 0.81
C GLY A 49 -16.64 -4.86 1.09
N THR A 50 -16.29 -3.59 1.20
CA THR A 50 -17.24 -2.46 1.36
C THR A 50 -18.37 -2.48 0.33
N PHE A 51 -18.07 -2.89 -0.90
CA PHE A 51 -19.03 -2.97 -2.01
C PHE A 51 -19.55 -4.40 -2.27
N GLY A 52 -19.37 -5.33 -1.32
CA GLY A 52 -19.77 -6.73 -1.47
C GLY A 52 -18.74 -7.59 -2.23
N PHE A 53 -17.62 -7.03 -2.65
CA PHE A 53 -16.50 -7.72 -3.30
C PHE A 53 -15.17 -7.08 -2.91
N LYS A 54 -14.07 -7.78 -3.16
CA LYS A 54 -12.70 -7.26 -3.00
C LYS A 54 -12.07 -6.99 -4.36
N ALA A 55 -11.11 -6.07 -4.44
CA ALA A 55 -10.43 -5.73 -5.69
C ALA A 55 -9.37 -6.79 -6.06
N THR A 56 -9.80 -8.02 -6.24
CA THR A 56 -9.00 -9.19 -6.62
C THR A 56 -9.88 -10.26 -7.24
N VAL A 57 -9.32 -11.40 -7.67
CA VAL A 57 -10.11 -12.58 -8.04
C VAL A 57 -10.93 -13.04 -6.83
N GLN A 58 -12.25 -13.16 -7.01
CA GLN A 58 -13.16 -13.60 -5.96
C GLN A 58 -12.98 -15.09 -5.68
N GLY A 59 -13.34 -15.51 -4.46
CA GLY A 59 -13.35 -16.91 -4.09
C GLY A 59 -14.31 -17.77 -4.94
N ALA A 60 -14.29 -19.07 -4.72
CA ALA A 60 -15.25 -19.96 -5.35
C ALA A 60 -16.69 -19.61 -4.94
N ALA A 61 -17.65 -19.81 -5.83
CA ALA A 61 -19.05 -19.49 -5.59
C ALA A 61 -19.62 -20.14 -4.29
N ALA A 62 -19.12 -21.31 -3.92
CA ALA A 62 -19.51 -22.03 -2.71
C ALA A 62 -19.05 -21.33 -1.40
N THR A 63 -18.02 -20.48 -1.46
CA THR A 63 -17.46 -19.78 -0.29
C THR A 63 -17.89 -18.30 -0.26
N GLY A 64 -18.64 -17.84 -1.24
CA GLY A 64 -19.13 -16.48 -1.39
C GLY A 64 -18.11 -15.52 -2.02
N PRO A 65 -18.59 -14.46 -2.67
CA PRO A 65 -17.75 -13.38 -3.12
C PRO A 65 -17.02 -12.76 -1.91
N GLY A 66 -15.75 -12.42 -2.09
CA GLY A 66 -14.95 -11.84 -1.02
C GLY A 66 -14.30 -12.83 -0.04
N SER A 67 -14.47 -14.15 -0.23
CA SER A 67 -13.80 -15.17 0.62
C SER A 67 -12.27 -15.25 0.38
N THR A 68 -11.76 -14.70 -0.73
CA THR A 68 -10.32 -14.65 -1.02
C THR A 68 -9.63 -13.69 -0.07
N PRO A 69 -8.63 -14.13 0.72
CA PRO A 69 -7.94 -13.25 1.64
C PRO A 69 -7.03 -12.25 0.91
N ILE A 70 -7.16 -10.98 1.22
CA ILE A 70 -6.27 -9.90 0.82
C ILE A 70 -5.14 -9.71 1.85
N TRP A 71 -4.15 -8.86 1.55
CA TRP A 71 -2.95 -8.74 2.38
C TRP A 71 -3.20 -8.40 3.86
N PRO A 72 -4.11 -7.45 4.24
CA PRO A 72 -4.32 -7.15 5.66
C PRO A 72 -5.01 -8.30 6.40
N GLU A 73 -5.88 -9.04 5.74
CA GLU A 73 -6.52 -10.25 6.30
C GLU A 73 -5.50 -11.36 6.56
N ARG A 74 -4.51 -11.52 5.66
CA ARG A 74 -3.41 -12.47 5.84
C ARG A 74 -2.52 -12.08 7.04
N VAL A 75 -2.24 -10.79 7.20
CA VAL A 75 -1.52 -10.28 8.38
C VAL A 75 -2.34 -10.50 9.64
N ALA A 76 -3.63 -10.17 9.64
CA ALA A 76 -4.52 -10.39 10.78
C ALA A 76 -4.58 -11.86 11.20
N THR A 77 -4.64 -12.79 10.21
CA THR A 77 -4.62 -14.23 10.46
C THR A 77 -3.36 -14.69 11.20
N SER A 78 -2.20 -14.05 10.98
CA SER A 78 -0.96 -14.36 11.72
C SER A 78 -1.07 -14.08 13.23
N TYR A 79 -2.03 -13.25 13.62
CA TYR A 79 -2.38 -12.95 15.02
C TYR A 79 -3.65 -13.66 15.49
N GLY A 80 -4.18 -14.62 14.70
CA GLY A 80 -5.45 -15.29 15.01
C GLY A 80 -6.68 -14.40 14.88
N GLN A 81 -6.57 -13.27 14.17
CA GLN A 81 -7.65 -12.30 13.98
C GLN A 81 -8.28 -12.43 12.60
N THR A 82 -9.56 -12.06 12.51
CA THR A 82 -10.30 -11.93 11.26
C THR A 82 -10.67 -10.45 11.03
N LEU A 83 -10.72 -10.03 9.76
CA LEU A 83 -11.13 -8.68 9.38
C LEU A 83 -12.46 -8.73 8.62
N CYS A 84 -13.25 -7.66 8.77
CA CYS A 84 -14.42 -7.37 7.98
C CYS A 84 -14.51 -5.85 7.75
N ALA A 85 -15.22 -5.43 6.69
CA ALA A 85 -15.35 -4.04 6.32
C ALA A 85 -16.18 -3.24 7.34
N HIS A 86 -15.62 -2.14 7.86
CA HIS A 86 -16.32 -1.21 8.75
C HIS A 86 -17.40 -0.42 8.01
N TYR A 87 -17.11 -0.01 6.78
CA TYR A 87 -18.10 0.65 5.92
C TYR A 87 -18.70 -0.37 4.95
N LEU A 88 -20.02 -0.37 4.86
CA LEU A 88 -20.77 -1.16 3.88
C LEU A 88 -21.56 -0.21 2.99
N PHE A 89 -21.40 -0.32 1.69
CA PHE A 89 -22.18 0.47 0.74
C PHE A 89 -23.46 -0.29 0.36
N ASN A 90 -24.62 0.30 0.67
CA ASN A 90 -25.93 -0.32 0.42
C ASN A 90 -26.54 0.03 -0.95
N GLY A 91 -25.74 0.60 -1.86
CA GLY A 91 -26.20 1.10 -3.16
C GLY A 91 -26.49 2.60 -3.19
N THR A 92 -26.67 3.24 -2.02
CA THR A 92 -26.98 4.67 -1.92
C THR A 92 -26.04 5.39 -0.96
N ALA A 93 -25.74 4.78 0.18
CA ALA A 93 -24.93 5.39 1.24
C ALA A 93 -24.00 4.36 1.89
N PHE A 94 -22.98 4.86 2.55
CA PHE A 94 -22.14 4.06 3.43
C PHE A 94 -22.81 3.91 4.80
N VAL A 95 -22.84 2.69 5.30
CA VAL A 95 -23.36 2.34 6.63
C VAL A 95 -22.23 1.75 7.46
N ALA A 96 -22.05 2.24 8.69
CA ALA A 96 -21.00 1.75 9.58
C ALA A 96 -21.38 0.40 10.19
N ASN A 97 -20.46 -0.56 10.13
CA ASN A 97 -20.48 -1.80 10.87
C ASN A 97 -19.45 -1.71 12.01
N ASN A 98 -19.91 -1.26 13.17
CA ASN A 98 -19.03 -0.96 14.32
C ASN A 98 -18.34 -2.18 14.94
N SER A 99 -18.74 -3.40 14.57
CA SER A 99 -18.06 -4.63 15.00
C SER A 99 -16.82 -4.95 14.13
N CYS A 100 -16.64 -4.26 13.00
CA CYS A 100 -15.56 -4.48 12.04
C CYS A 100 -14.52 -3.35 12.11
N LEU A 101 -13.25 -3.72 11.98
CA LEU A 101 -12.12 -2.83 12.22
C LEU A 101 -11.34 -2.47 10.94
N ASN A 102 -11.82 -2.87 9.77
CA ASN A 102 -11.23 -2.49 8.50
C ASN A 102 -12.02 -1.32 7.89
N TYR A 103 -11.44 -0.12 7.99
CA TYR A 103 -12.00 1.14 7.48
C TYR A 103 -11.62 1.41 6.01
N ALA A 104 -10.76 0.58 5.41
CA ALA A 104 -10.35 0.75 4.02
C ALA A 104 -11.53 0.65 3.07
N VAL A 105 -11.54 1.49 2.02
CA VAL A 105 -12.60 1.55 1.02
C VAL A 105 -11.99 1.60 -0.37
N SER A 106 -12.44 0.75 -1.27
CA SER A 106 -12.00 0.73 -2.66
C SER A 106 -12.16 2.10 -3.33
N GLY A 107 -11.12 2.53 -4.04
CA GLY A 107 -11.02 3.88 -4.59
C GLY A 107 -10.54 4.93 -3.58
N GLY A 108 -10.09 4.52 -2.38
CA GLY A 108 -9.59 5.41 -1.34
C GLY A 108 -8.47 6.34 -1.82
N ARG A 109 -8.55 7.62 -1.46
CA ARG A 109 -7.57 8.66 -1.76
C ARG A 109 -7.15 9.38 -0.49
N ILE A 110 -5.89 9.71 -0.39
CA ILE A 110 -5.38 10.59 0.68
C ILE A 110 -5.99 11.97 0.51
N ASN A 111 -5.91 12.51 -0.73
CA ASN A 111 -6.49 13.79 -1.11
C ASN A 111 -7.82 13.62 -1.86
N ASN A 112 -8.88 13.23 -1.15
CA ASN A 112 -10.23 13.26 -1.72
C ASN A 112 -10.84 14.67 -1.59
N PHE A 113 -10.31 15.64 -2.34
CA PHE A 113 -10.68 17.06 -2.20
C PHE A 113 -12.12 17.38 -2.61
N THR A 114 -12.75 16.52 -3.41
CA THR A 114 -14.16 16.67 -3.82
C THR A 114 -15.15 16.14 -2.77
N ALA A 115 -14.70 15.19 -1.92
CA ALA A 115 -15.52 14.57 -0.89
C ALA A 115 -14.66 14.21 0.35
N PRO A 116 -14.06 15.20 1.05
CA PRO A 116 -13.04 14.95 2.08
C PRO A 116 -13.57 14.26 3.34
N THR A 117 -14.88 14.25 3.55
CA THR A 117 -15.55 13.57 4.68
C THR A 117 -16.19 12.24 4.31
N SER A 118 -16.05 11.82 3.04
CA SER A 118 -16.52 10.50 2.60
C SER A 118 -15.62 9.38 3.15
N PRO A 119 -16.16 8.18 3.42
CA PRO A 119 -15.36 6.98 3.68
C PRO A 119 -14.32 6.64 2.60
N VAL A 120 -14.48 7.14 1.38
CA VAL A 120 -13.48 7.05 0.29
C VAL A 120 -12.27 7.99 0.51
N SER A 121 -12.30 8.87 1.52
CA SER A 121 -11.14 9.64 1.97
C SER A 121 -10.35 8.86 3.03
N ILE A 122 -9.12 8.47 2.73
CA ILE A 122 -8.24 7.78 3.69
C ILE A 122 -7.99 8.67 4.91
N THR A 123 -7.92 9.99 4.71
CA THR A 123 -7.85 10.96 5.82
C THR A 123 -9.07 10.88 6.74
N GLN A 124 -10.27 10.69 6.20
CA GLN A 124 -11.48 10.51 7.00
C GLN A 124 -11.48 9.16 7.71
N GLN A 125 -11.09 8.08 7.04
CA GLN A 125 -10.96 6.75 7.65
C GLN A 125 -10.03 6.78 8.88
N LEU A 126 -8.87 7.45 8.77
CA LEU A 126 -7.93 7.61 9.88
C LEU A 126 -8.53 8.41 11.04
N LYS A 127 -9.33 9.46 10.77
CA LYS A 127 -10.05 10.23 11.80
C LYS A 127 -11.07 9.35 12.52
N ASP A 128 -11.86 8.59 11.78
CA ASP A 128 -12.91 7.73 12.33
C ASP A 128 -12.31 6.59 13.17
N LEU A 129 -11.24 5.97 12.66
CA LEU A 129 -10.47 4.96 13.38
C LEU A 129 -9.86 5.53 14.66
N GLY A 130 -9.28 6.75 14.61
CA GLY A 130 -8.75 7.44 15.77
C GLY A 130 -9.81 7.88 16.78
N ASN A 131 -11.03 8.14 16.33
CA ASN A 131 -12.17 8.44 17.22
C ASN A 131 -12.72 7.19 17.91
N ALA A 132 -12.62 6.03 17.27
CA ALA A 132 -12.92 4.74 17.88
C ALA A 132 -11.91 4.34 18.99
N GLY A 133 -10.72 4.97 19.00
CA GLY A 133 -9.69 4.78 20.01
C GLY A 133 -8.82 3.55 19.80
N TYR A 134 -7.81 3.40 20.69
CA TYR A 134 -6.81 2.32 20.62
C TYR A 134 -6.61 1.66 21.99
N SER A 135 -6.22 0.38 21.95
CA SER A 135 -5.76 -0.38 23.10
C SER A 135 -4.26 -0.69 23.00
N PRO A 136 -3.56 -1.05 24.09
CA PRO A 136 -2.15 -1.44 24.06
C PRO A 136 -1.84 -2.66 23.18
N SER A 137 -2.85 -3.43 22.81
CA SER A 137 -2.75 -4.64 21.99
C SER A 137 -3.17 -4.44 20.53
N ASP A 138 -3.35 -3.19 20.08
CA ASP A 138 -3.72 -2.92 18.70
C ASP A 138 -2.50 -2.87 17.75
N LEU A 139 -2.73 -3.31 16.51
CA LEU A 139 -1.89 -3.07 15.35
C LEU A 139 -2.71 -2.31 14.31
N VAL A 140 -2.19 -1.18 13.83
CA VAL A 140 -2.80 -0.40 12.76
C VAL A 140 -2.03 -0.64 11.46
N LEU A 141 -2.75 -1.00 10.40
CA LEU A 141 -2.22 -1.16 9.05
C LEU A 141 -2.78 -0.03 8.18
N VAL A 142 -1.91 0.65 7.45
CA VAL A 142 -2.28 1.79 6.61
C VAL A 142 -1.66 1.63 5.22
N ASP A 143 -2.45 1.86 4.17
CA ASP A 143 -1.95 2.05 2.82
C ASP A 143 -2.60 3.26 2.14
N GLY A 144 -2.07 3.68 0.99
CA GLY A 144 -2.62 4.78 0.20
C GLY A 144 -1.60 5.43 -0.73
N GLY A 145 -2.10 6.36 -1.55
CA GLY A 145 -1.29 7.14 -2.49
C GLY A 145 -1.26 6.57 -3.92
N GLY A 146 -1.63 5.30 -4.14
CA GLY A 146 -1.70 4.73 -5.47
C GLY A 146 -2.76 5.39 -6.35
N ASN A 147 -3.96 5.62 -5.81
CA ASN A 147 -5.03 6.32 -6.52
C ASN A 147 -4.73 7.81 -6.72
N ASP A 148 -4.09 8.47 -5.72
CA ASP A 148 -3.68 9.86 -5.84
C ASP A 148 -2.64 10.06 -6.96
N ALA A 149 -1.67 9.16 -7.05
CA ALA A 149 -0.68 9.16 -8.13
C ALA A 149 -1.34 8.90 -9.51
N ALA A 150 -2.28 7.96 -9.58
CA ALA A 150 -3.02 7.67 -10.81
C ALA A 150 -3.86 8.85 -11.27
N ASP A 151 -4.54 9.54 -10.35
CA ASP A 151 -5.32 10.74 -10.64
C ASP A 151 -4.44 11.90 -11.10
N LEU A 152 -3.26 12.09 -10.47
CA LEU A 152 -2.28 13.10 -10.86
C LEU A 152 -1.79 12.89 -12.29
N VAL A 153 -1.40 11.65 -12.64
CA VAL A 153 -0.99 11.29 -14.00
C VAL A 153 -2.13 11.53 -14.98
N GLY A 154 -3.35 11.06 -14.64
CA GLY A 154 -4.52 11.27 -15.47
C GLY A 154 -4.83 12.74 -15.73
N ALA A 155 -4.76 13.60 -14.71
CA ALA A 155 -4.95 15.04 -14.84
C ALA A 155 -3.84 15.71 -15.67
N TYR A 156 -2.59 15.33 -15.46
CA TYR A 156 -1.45 15.81 -16.24
C TYR A 156 -1.57 15.48 -17.73
N LEU A 157 -1.95 14.23 -18.06
CA LEU A 157 -2.08 13.80 -19.46
C LEU A 157 -3.26 14.51 -20.17
N ARG A 158 -4.34 14.82 -19.44
CA ARG A 158 -5.49 15.59 -19.98
C ARG A 158 -5.22 17.07 -20.11
N ALA A 159 -4.15 17.60 -19.54
CA ALA A 159 -3.90 19.06 -19.51
C ALA A 159 -3.85 19.72 -20.90
N SER A 160 -3.50 18.97 -21.94
CA SER A 160 -3.52 19.48 -23.33
C SER A 160 -4.94 19.58 -23.92
N THR A 161 -5.94 18.91 -23.35
CA THR A 161 -7.30 18.86 -23.85
C THR A 161 -8.28 19.68 -23.00
N ASP A 162 -7.99 19.89 -21.72
CA ASP A 162 -8.79 20.65 -20.76
C ASP A 162 -8.15 21.98 -20.33
N ASN A 163 -7.12 22.44 -21.07
CA ASN A 163 -6.31 23.63 -20.72
C ASN A 163 -5.72 23.55 -19.30
N GLY A 164 -5.39 22.37 -18.80
CA GLY A 164 -4.80 22.13 -17.51
C GLY A 164 -5.73 22.34 -16.31
N GLN A 165 -7.04 22.46 -16.51
CA GLN A 165 -7.99 22.77 -15.44
C GLN A 165 -8.04 21.69 -14.37
N ALA A 166 -8.14 20.42 -14.75
CA ALA A 166 -8.18 19.31 -13.80
C ALA A 166 -6.86 19.20 -13.01
N TYR A 167 -5.74 19.40 -13.71
CA TYR A 167 -4.41 19.36 -13.09
C TYR A 167 -4.23 20.51 -12.09
N ALA A 168 -4.58 21.75 -12.48
CA ALA A 168 -4.52 22.91 -11.60
C ALA A 168 -5.41 22.75 -10.35
N ALA A 169 -6.65 22.26 -10.52
CA ALA A 169 -7.58 22.02 -9.41
C ALA A 169 -7.01 21.00 -8.42
N MET A 170 -6.43 19.92 -8.92
CA MET A 170 -5.81 18.89 -8.07
C MET A 170 -4.59 19.47 -7.32
N LEU A 171 -3.70 20.17 -8.01
CA LEU A 171 -2.51 20.76 -7.40
C LEU A 171 -2.86 21.78 -6.31
N THR A 172 -3.82 22.66 -6.57
CA THR A 172 -4.22 23.73 -5.63
C THR A 172 -4.98 23.23 -4.41
N SER A 173 -5.46 21.98 -4.43
CA SER A 173 -6.05 21.35 -3.23
C SER A 173 -5.01 21.02 -2.15
N VAL A 174 -3.72 21.01 -2.51
CA VAL A 174 -2.60 20.67 -1.60
C VAL A 174 -1.55 21.78 -1.54
N LEU A 175 -1.26 22.43 -2.69
CA LEU A 175 -0.22 23.44 -2.83
C LEU A 175 -0.81 24.85 -2.86
N PRO A 176 -0.04 25.88 -2.45
CA PRO A 176 -0.45 27.28 -2.60
C PRO A 176 -0.73 27.64 -4.07
N ALA A 177 -1.85 28.30 -4.35
CA ALA A 177 -2.26 28.66 -5.70
C ALA A 177 -1.20 29.49 -6.46
N ALA A 178 -0.48 30.39 -5.78
CA ALA A 178 0.60 31.18 -6.40
C ALA A 178 1.73 30.28 -6.93
N THR A 179 2.12 29.24 -6.16
CA THR A 179 3.15 28.27 -6.58
C THR A 179 2.68 27.48 -7.81
N VAL A 180 1.43 27.03 -7.79
CA VAL A 180 0.83 26.30 -8.91
C VAL A 180 0.79 27.16 -10.17
N ASN A 181 0.27 28.39 -10.06
CA ASN A 181 0.16 29.31 -11.20
C ASN A 181 1.55 29.64 -11.82
N THR A 182 2.57 29.86 -10.99
CA THR A 182 3.95 30.07 -11.46
C THR A 182 4.48 28.87 -12.23
N ALA A 183 4.25 27.66 -11.70
CA ALA A 183 4.71 26.43 -12.35
C ALA A 183 3.98 26.19 -13.68
N LEU A 184 2.66 26.39 -13.74
CA LEU A 184 1.89 26.25 -14.97
C LEU A 184 2.30 27.28 -16.04
N ALA A 185 2.57 28.52 -15.64
CA ALA A 185 3.10 29.54 -16.53
C ALA A 185 4.49 29.23 -17.11
N SER A 186 5.25 28.37 -16.45
CA SER A 186 6.56 27.87 -16.93
C SER A 186 6.45 26.77 -17.98
N GLY A 187 5.24 26.43 -18.43
CA GLY A 187 4.97 25.43 -19.47
C GLY A 187 5.27 23.99 -19.03
N ALA A 188 5.62 23.14 -19.99
CA ALA A 188 5.75 21.69 -19.76
C ALA A 188 6.76 21.33 -18.65
N THR A 189 7.86 22.04 -18.54
CA THR A 189 8.87 21.80 -17.50
C THR A 189 8.32 22.11 -16.11
N GLY A 190 7.66 23.24 -15.93
CA GLY A 190 7.03 23.59 -14.65
C GLY A 190 5.91 22.63 -14.28
N MET A 191 5.08 22.23 -15.25
CA MET A 191 4.04 21.23 -15.06
C MET A 191 4.60 19.88 -14.60
N ALA A 192 5.72 19.43 -15.17
CA ALA A 192 6.36 18.17 -14.77
C ALA A 192 6.94 18.25 -13.35
N GLN A 193 7.58 19.36 -13.00
CA GLN A 193 8.21 19.56 -11.68
C GLN A 193 7.18 19.68 -10.55
N ILE A 194 6.09 20.42 -10.78
CA ILE A 194 5.08 20.68 -9.76
C ILE A 194 4.35 19.40 -9.32
N GLY A 195 4.24 18.38 -10.18
CA GLY A 195 3.69 17.08 -9.83
C GLY A 195 4.51 16.39 -8.74
N GLY A 196 5.84 16.47 -8.79
CA GLY A 196 6.71 15.98 -7.72
C GLY A 196 6.52 16.73 -6.40
N ALA A 197 6.41 18.06 -6.45
CA ALA A 197 6.14 18.89 -5.27
C ALA A 197 4.77 18.60 -4.65
N TYR A 198 3.76 18.36 -5.49
CA TYR A 198 2.44 17.90 -5.03
C TYR A 198 2.53 16.58 -4.27
N MET A 199 3.21 15.59 -4.82
CA MET A 199 3.34 14.27 -4.19
C MET A 199 4.14 14.35 -2.88
N GLN A 200 5.15 15.20 -2.77
CA GLN A 200 5.85 15.47 -1.51
C GLN A 200 4.93 16.09 -0.46
N ALA A 201 4.19 17.14 -0.82
CA ALA A 201 3.27 17.81 0.09
C ALA A 201 2.13 16.88 0.54
N LEU A 202 1.62 16.04 -0.38
CA LEU A 202 0.63 15.00 -0.08
C LEU A 202 1.16 13.99 0.95
N ALA A 203 2.42 13.54 0.80
CA ALA A 203 3.05 12.63 1.74
C ALA A 203 3.23 13.26 3.13
N GLN A 204 3.56 14.55 3.21
CA GLN A 204 3.63 15.29 4.48
C GLN A 204 2.27 15.34 5.17
N GLN A 205 1.20 15.67 4.43
CA GLN A 205 -0.17 15.70 4.97
C GLN A 205 -0.62 14.31 5.42
N PHE A 206 -0.29 13.27 4.66
CA PHE A 206 -0.60 11.89 5.01
C PHE A 206 0.10 11.46 6.29
N ALA A 207 1.40 11.68 6.39
CA ALA A 207 2.18 11.37 7.59
C ALA A 207 1.65 12.12 8.81
N ALA A 208 1.35 13.42 8.69
CA ALA A 208 0.76 14.21 9.77
C ALA A 208 -0.61 13.67 10.19
N THR A 209 -1.45 13.24 9.23
CA THR A 209 -2.76 12.64 9.49
C THR A 209 -2.63 11.30 10.22
N ILE A 210 -1.69 10.45 9.80
CA ILE A 210 -1.37 9.19 10.46
C ILE A 210 -0.95 9.47 11.91
N GLN A 211 0.06 10.32 12.12
CA GLN A 211 0.56 10.64 13.45
C GLN A 211 -0.54 11.18 14.37
N ALA A 212 -1.34 12.15 13.88
CA ALA A 212 -2.39 12.80 14.67
C ALA A 212 -3.55 11.86 15.05
N ASN A 213 -3.89 10.91 14.17
CA ASN A 213 -5.07 10.05 14.37
C ASN A 213 -4.72 8.61 14.77
N THR A 214 -3.43 8.25 14.84
CA THR A 214 -3.01 6.95 15.34
C THR A 214 -2.09 7.10 16.55
N VAL A 215 -0.83 7.44 16.36
CA VAL A 215 0.19 7.50 17.42
C VAL A 215 -0.19 8.48 18.54
N ALA A 216 -0.60 9.70 18.20
CA ALA A 216 -1.01 10.72 19.16
C ALA A 216 -2.28 10.34 19.93
N LYS A 217 -3.10 9.44 19.39
CA LYS A 217 -4.28 8.89 20.07
C LYS A 217 -4.01 7.55 20.78
N GLY A 218 -2.74 7.15 20.88
CA GLY A 218 -2.33 6.01 21.70
C GLY A 218 -2.17 4.70 20.94
N ALA A 219 -2.20 4.69 19.60
CA ALA A 219 -1.89 3.48 18.83
C ALA A 219 -0.45 3.00 19.16
N PRO A 220 -0.27 1.75 19.61
CA PRO A 220 1.04 1.27 20.02
C PRO A 220 1.92 0.83 18.84
N ARG A 221 1.31 0.44 17.72
CA ARG A 221 1.99 -0.10 16.53
C ARG A 221 1.24 0.33 15.27
N VAL A 222 1.95 0.95 14.34
CA VAL A 222 1.42 1.43 13.07
C VAL A 222 2.34 1.00 11.94
N ALA A 223 1.87 0.17 11.03
CA ALA A 223 2.58 -0.20 9.82
C ALA A 223 1.98 0.52 8.61
N VAL A 224 2.80 1.26 7.88
CA VAL A 224 2.39 2.06 6.74
C VAL A 224 3.06 1.52 5.48
N LEU A 225 2.28 1.04 4.52
CA LEU A 225 2.80 0.70 3.20
C LEU A 225 3.05 1.99 2.41
N ASN A 226 4.24 2.12 1.84
CA ASN A 226 4.48 3.19 0.87
C ASN A 226 3.75 2.91 -0.46
N ALA A 227 3.57 3.95 -1.29
CA ALA A 227 2.84 3.83 -2.55
C ALA A 227 3.56 2.90 -3.53
N PRO A 228 2.85 1.99 -4.24
CA PRO A 228 3.44 1.11 -5.24
C PRO A 228 3.92 1.86 -6.47
N GLY A 229 4.88 1.29 -7.21
CA GLY A 229 5.32 1.79 -8.51
C GLY A 229 4.24 1.60 -9.58
N ILE A 230 3.23 2.47 -9.61
CA ILE A 230 2.05 2.33 -10.48
C ILE A 230 2.38 2.19 -11.96
N THR A 231 3.53 2.73 -12.42
CA THR A 231 4.00 2.62 -13.79
C THR A 231 4.24 1.18 -14.24
N ARG A 232 4.38 0.24 -13.29
CA ARG A 232 4.57 -1.20 -13.55
C ARG A 232 3.25 -1.97 -13.67
N THR A 233 2.12 -1.34 -13.40
CA THR A 233 0.82 -2.00 -13.56
C THR A 233 0.42 -2.12 -15.03
N PRO A 234 -0.36 -3.13 -15.43
CA PRO A 234 -0.84 -3.26 -16.82
C PRO A 234 -1.56 -2.00 -17.32
N ARG A 235 -2.34 -1.31 -16.46
CA ARG A 235 -3.00 -0.05 -16.77
C ARG A 235 -2.00 1.01 -17.26
N PHE A 236 -0.95 1.25 -16.51
CA PHE A 236 0.04 2.26 -16.85
C PHE A 236 0.95 1.84 -18.00
N GLN A 237 1.20 0.56 -18.17
CA GLN A 237 1.91 0.04 -19.34
C GLN A 237 1.10 0.27 -20.64
N MET A 238 -0.23 0.15 -20.60
CA MET A 238 -1.09 0.52 -21.73
C MET A 238 -1.06 2.04 -22.02
N VAL A 239 -1.08 2.87 -20.97
CA VAL A 239 -0.92 4.34 -21.13
C VAL A 239 0.42 4.69 -21.77
N LEU A 240 1.52 4.10 -21.27
CA LEU A 240 2.87 4.32 -21.83
C LEU A 240 2.97 3.78 -23.26
N GLY A 241 2.34 2.65 -23.55
CA GLY A 241 2.22 2.11 -24.92
C GLY A 241 1.49 3.07 -25.87
N SER A 242 0.43 3.71 -25.41
CA SER A 242 -0.28 4.75 -26.18
C SER A 242 0.61 5.98 -26.44
N ILE A 243 1.38 6.43 -25.44
CA ILE A 243 2.36 7.51 -25.61
C ILE A 243 3.45 7.10 -26.63
N ALA A 244 3.94 5.85 -26.54
CA ALA A 244 4.93 5.36 -27.49
C ALA A 244 4.40 5.32 -28.93
N ALA A 245 3.16 4.90 -29.12
CA ALA A 245 2.51 4.86 -30.44
C ALA A 245 2.31 6.26 -31.03
N GLN A 246 1.99 7.26 -30.19
CA GLN A 246 1.70 8.63 -30.64
C GLN A 246 2.94 9.51 -30.77
N ARG A 247 3.95 9.32 -29.92
CA ARG A 247 5.09 10.25 -29.74
C ARG A 247 6.46 9.57 -29.76
N GLY A 248 6.50 8.27 -29.98
CA GLY A 248 7.73 7.47 -30.01
C GLY A 248 8.15 6.88 -28.65
N ALA A 249 8.99 5.86 -28.72
CA ALA A 249 9.44 5.10 -27.55
C ALA A 249 10.18 5.96 -26.49
N ASP A 250 10.95 6.97 -26.93
CA ASP A 250 11.69 7.84 -26.00
C ASP A 250 10.75 8.73 -25.18
N ALA A 251 9.66 9.22 -25.79
CA ALA A 251 8.62 9.97 -25.06
C ALA A 251 7.95 9.10 -23.99
N ALA A 252 7.68 7.83 -24.28
CA ALA A 252 7.13 6.89 -23.30
C ALA A 252 8.10 6.64 -22.14
N LYS A 253 9.40 6.46 -22.41
CA LYS A 253 10.43 6.32 -21.35
C LYS A 253 10.54 7.55 -20.47
N GLN A 254 10.47 8.74 -21.06
CA GLN A 254 10.49 10.00 -20.32
C GLN A 254 9.23 10.14 -19.44
N ALA A 255 8.07 9.79 -19.97
CA ALA A 255 6.81 9.79 -19.22
C ALA A 255 6.84 8.77 -18.05
N GLU A 256 7.36 7.55 -18.29
CA GLU A 256 7.55 6.54 -17.25
C GLU A 256 8.46 7.06 -16.14
N ALA A 257 9.62 7.63 -16.51
CA ALA A 257 10.58 8.18 -15.55
C ALA A 257 9.97 9.33 -14.73
N LEU A 258 9.18 10.21 -15.36
CA LEU A 258 8.49 11.31 -14.70
C LEU A 258 7.46 10.80 -13.68
N PHE A 259 6.57 9.90 -14.08
CA PHE A 259 5.50 9.38 -13.22
C PHE A 259 6.06 8.53 -12.07
N ASP A 260 7.07 7.71 -12.36
CA ASP A 260 7.77 6.94 -11.33
C ASP A 260 8.50 7.87 -10.35
N GLY A 261 9.12 8.96 -10.85
CA GLY A 261 9.75 9.99 -10.02
C GLY A 261 8.78 10.69 -9.07
N TRP A 262 7.52 10.89 -9.46
CA TRP A 262 6.49 11.45 -8.58
C TRP A 262 6.14 10.49 -7.43
N VAL A 263 6.00 9.20 -7.72
CA VAL A 263 5.78 8.18 -6.68
C VAL A 263 6.98 8.07 -5.74
N GLN A 264 8.20 8.12 -6.28
CA GLN A 264 9.42 8.12 -5.46
C GLN A 264 9.49 9.36 -4.55
N ALA A 265 9.09 10.55 -5.05
CA ALA A 265 9.04 11.77 -4.25
C ALA A 265 8.06 11.65 -3.07
N PHE A 266 6.89 11.05 -3.28
CA PHE A 266 5.95 10.71 -2.22
C PHE A 266 6.57 9.77 -1.19
N ASN A 267 7.14 8.66 -1.64
CA ASN A 267 7.67 7.62 -0.77
C ASN A 267 8.86 8.10 0.07
N ALA A 268 9.78 8.87 -0.55
CA ALA A 268 10.91 9.47 0.15
C ALA A 268 10.46 10.44 1.25
N GLN A 269 9.46 11.29 0.93
CA GLN A 269 8.91 12.23 1.90
C GLN A 269 8.14 11.53 3.01
N LEU A 270 7.35 10.50 2.69
CA LEU A 270 6.61 9.70 3.67
C LEU A 270 7.58 9.05 4.67
N ALA A 271 8.64 8.42 4.15
CA ALA A 271 9.68 7.79 4.99
C ALA A 271 10.37 8.84 5.89
N THR A 272 10.71 10.00 5.35
CA THR A 272 11.33 11.09 6.12
C THR A 272 10.39 11.60 7.22
N SER A 273 9.10 11.80 6.90
CA SER A 273 8.12 12.37 7.84
C SER A 273 7.74 11.42 8.97
N LEU A 274 7.87 10.11 8.77
CA LEU A 274 7.55 9.06 9.76
C LEU A 274 8.80 8.50 10.44
N ALA A 275 10.00 8.98 10.08
CA ALA A 275 11.26 8.50 10.66
C ALA A 275 11.37 8.82 12.16
N GLY A 276 12.02 7.90 12.90
CA GLY A 276 12.37 8.11 14.32
C GLY A 276 11.25 7.79 15.32
N ASP A 277 10.04 7.50 14.89
CA ASP A 277 8.98 7.04 15.78
C ASP A 277 9.01 5.50 15.89
N ALA A 278 9.39 4.98 17.06
CA ALA A 278 9.49 3.54 17.31
C ALA A 278 8.15 2.79 17.20
N LYS A 279 7.03 3.51 17.19
CA LYS A 279 5.70 2.93 17.00
C LYS A 279 5.28 2.85 15.54
N VAL A 280 6.09 3.36 14.61
CA VAL A 280 5.77 3.42 13.18
C VAL A 280 6.79 2.63 12.36
N VAL A 281 6.31 1.75 11.50
CA VAL A 281 7.12 1.02 10.52
C VAL A 281 6.63 1.37 9.13
N VAL A 282 7.49 1.97 8.31
CA VAL A 282 7.23 2.15 6.88
C VAL A 282 7.67 0.88 6.16
N VAL A 283 6.72 0.23 5.50
CA VAL A 283 6.93 -1.00 4.72
C VAL A 283 7.22 -0.61 3.27
N ASP A 284 8.38 -0.96 2.76
CA ASP A 284 8.81 -0.61 1.40
C ASP A 284 8.14 -1.53 0.35
N PHE A 285 6.89 -1.22 0.06
CA PHE A 285 6.13 -1.90 -0.98
C PHE A 285 6.60 -1.49 -2.38
N TYR A 286 7.03 -0.25 -2.57
CA TYR A 286 7.52 0.24 -3.86
C TYR A 286 8.66 -0.61 -4.41
N THR A 287 9.72 -0.81 -3.62
CA THR A 287 10.88 -1.61 -4.04
C THR A 287 10.50 -3.07 -4.27
N SER A 288 9.72 -3.66 -3.36
CA SER A 288 9.25 -5.04 -3.50
C SER A 288 8.40 -5.25 -4.76
N PHE A 289 7.49 -4.32 -5.05
CA PHE A 289 6.61 -4.39 -6.22
C PHE A 289 7.40 -4.23 -7.54
N LYS A 290 8.37 -3.31 -7.56
CA LYS A 290 9.28 -3.13 -8.69
C LYS A 290 10.10 -4.41 -8.95
N ASP A 291 10.61 -5.03 -7.90
CA ASP A 291 11.38 -6.28 -8.02
C ASP A 291 10.51 -7.43 -8.54
N GLN A 292 9.27 -7.58 -8.05
CA GLN A 292 8.31 -8.56 -8.55
C GLN A 292 8.03 -8.42 -10.05
N SER A 293 7.94 -7.19 -10.54
CA SER A 293 7.72 -6.92 -11.98
C SER A 293 8.98 -7.10 -12.83
N THR A 294 10.16 -6.89 -12.26
CA THR A 294 11.44 -7.00 -12.97
C THR A 294 11.99 -8.43 -12.96
N ASN A 295 11.80 -9.15 -11.86
CA ASN A 295 12.31 -10.49 -11.60
C ASN A 295 11.17 -11.48 -11.25
N PRO A 296 10.10 -11.59 -12.05
CA PRO A 296 8.88 -12.30 -11.67
C PRO A 296 9.12 -13.77 -11.30
N ALA A 297 10.06 -14.44 -11.96
CA ALA A 297 10.37 -15.84 -11.70
C ALA A 297 10.88 -16.09 -10.27
N GLN A 298 11.57 -15.13 -9.63
CA GLN A 298 12.01 -15.24 -8.24
C GLN A 298 10.84 -15.28 -7.25
N TYR A 299 9.71 -14.72 -7.68
CA TYR A 299 8.46 -14.67 -6.92
C TYR A 299 7.44 -15.72 -7.40
N GLN A 300 7.85 -16.67 -8.26
CA GLN A 300 6.96 -17.66 -8.86
C GLN A 300 5.80 -17.03 -9.66
N LEU A 301 5.98 -15.80 -10.14
CA LEU A 301 5.04 -15.12 -11.02
C LEU A 301 5.33 -15.51 -12.46
N THR A 302 4.32 -15.95 -13.18
CA THR A 302 4.43 -16.33 -14.59
C THR A 302 4.00 -15.20 -15.53
N ASN A 303 3.23 -14.23 -15.03
CA ASN A 303 2.79 -13.08 -15.79
C ASN A 303 2.58 -11.86 -14.87
N THR A 304 3.21 -10.74 -15.21
CA THR A 304 3.09 -9.45 -14.53
C THR A 304 2.66 -8.32 -15.45
N THR A 305 2.21 -8.65 -16.66
CA THR A 305 1.86 -7.67 -17.70
C THR A 305 0.42 -7.75 -18.17
N THR A 306 -0.22 -8.91 -18.00
CA THR A 306 -1.59 -9.15 -18.44
C THR A 306 -2.48 -9.50 -17.25
N PRO A 307 -3.67 -8.91 -17.14
CA PRO A 307 -4.65 -9.27 -16.11
C PRO A 307 -5.15 -10.71 -16.24
N ALA A 308 -5.48 -11.33 -15.10
CA ALA A 308 -6.12 -12.64 -15.09
C ALA A 308 -7.63 -12.56 -15.38
N CYS A 309 -8.30 -11.52 -14.89
CA CYS A 309 -9.72 -11.29 -15.17
C CYS A 309 -9.95 -10.84 -16.61
N PRO A 310 -10.95 -11.34 -17.31
CA PRO A 310 -11.31 -10.86 -18.64
C PRO A 310 -11.83 -9.43 -18.57
N ALA A 311 -11.46 -8.62 -19.58
CA ALA A 311 -12.03 -7.29 -19.74
C ALA A 311 -13.53 -7.39 -20.08
N THR A 312 -14.34 -6.47 -19.56
CA THR A 312 -15.79 -6.40 -19.80
C THR A 312 -16.17 -5.33 -20.81
N GLY A 313 -15.25 -4.46 -21.19
CA GLY A 313 -15.44 -3.37 -22.13
C GLY A 313 -14.28 -2.38 -22.08
N LEU A 314 -14.52 -1.16 -22.58
CA LEU A 314 -13.61 -0.04 -22.51
C LEU A 314 -14.25 1.12 -21.73
N GLY A 315 -13.45 1.76 -20.88
CA GLY A 315 -13.81 3.00 -20.20
C GLY A 315 -13.77 4.22 -21.15
N SER A 316 -14.21 5.36 -20.64
CA SER A 316 -14.14 6.64 -21.37
C SER A 316 -12.71 7.11 -21.65
N ASP A 317 -11.75 6.57 -20.92
CA ASP A 317 -10.30 6.77 -21.10
C ASP A 317 -9.69 5.81 -22.15
N GLY A 318 -10.51 4.95 -22.77
CA GLY A 318 -10.07 3.96 -23.75
C GLY A 318 -9.36 2.74 -23.13
N LEU A 319 -9.28 2.64 -21.80
CA LEU A 319 -8.67 1.52 -21.12
C LEU A 319 -9.70 0.42 -20.80
N PRO A 320 -9.27 -0.86 -20.71
CA PRO A 320 -10.16 -1.95 -20.36
C PRO A 320 -10.83 -1.76 -18.99
N THR A 321 -12.12 -2.11 -18.93
CA THR A 321 -12.90 -2.21 -17.69
C THR A 321 -13.03 -3.66 -17.24
N TYR A 322 -13.26 -3.89 -15.96
CA TYR A 322 -13.31 -5.21 -15.34
C TYR A 322 -14.48 -5.28 -14.35
N SER A 323 -14.96 -6.49 -14.09
CA SER A 323 -15.99 -6.77 -13.08
C SER A 323 -15.48 -7.79 -12.09
N PHE A 324 -15.11 -7.35 -10.88
CA PHE A 324 -14.67 -8.28 -9.83
C PHE A 324 -15.75 -9.28 -9.41
N PRO A 325 -17.04 -8.91 -9.29
CA PRO A 325 -18.09 -9.88 -8.97
C PRO A 325 -18.17 -11.06 -9.94
N SER A 326 -17.84 -10.87 -11.21
CA SER A 326 -17.81 -11.94 -12.21
C SER A 326 -16.45 -12.64 -12.34
N CYS A 327 -15.37 -12.04 -11.86
CA CYS A 327 -14.03 -12.61 -11.90
C CYS A 327 -13.80 -13.53 -10.69
N THR A 328 -14.31 -14.74 -10.76
CA THR A 328 -14.20 -15.74 -9.69
C THR A 328 -13.15 -16.80 -10.01
N ALA A 329 -12.60 -17.42 -8.98
CA ALA A 329 -11.69 -18.56 -9.12
C ALA A 329 -12.29 -19.67 -9.99
N THR A 330 -13.58 -19.99 -9.81
CA THR A 330 -14.29 -20.99 -10.61
C THR A 330 -14.38 -20.57 -12.07
N ALA A 331 -14.74 -19.33 -12.35
CA ALA A 331 -14.86 -18.84 -13.73
C ALA A 331 -13.49 -18.87 -14.45
N LEU A 332 -12.42 -18.39 -13.80
CA LEU A 332 -11.08 -18.39 -14.38
C LEU A 332 -10.55 -19.81 -14.63
N SER A 333 -10.80 -20.74 -13.69
CA SER A 333 -10.36 -22.13 -13.83
C SER A 333 -11.14 -22.92 -14.91
N ALA A 334 -12.32 -22.45 -15.29
CA ALA A 334 -13.12 -23.00 -16.38
C ALA A 334 -12.75 -22.43 -17.77
N MET A 335 -11.98 -21.34 -17.81
CA MET A 335 -11.53 -20.75 -19.08
C MET A 335 -10.43 -21.60 -19.72
N VAL A 336 -10.37 -21.53 -21.07
CA VAL A 336 -9.18 -21.98 -21.80
C VAL A 336 -8.01 -21.05 -21.41
N PRO A 337 -6.90 -21.60 -20.88
CA PRO A 337 -5.77 -20.77 -20.51
C PRO A 337 -5.25 -19.93 -21.69
N PRO A 338 -4.84 -18.67 -21.47
CA PRO A 338 -4.19 -17.87 -22.51
C PRO A 338 -2.98 -18.59 -23.12
N ALA A 339 -2.66 -18.29 -24.38
CA ALA A 339 -1.50 -18.87 -25.05
C ALA A 339 -0.21 -18.60 -24.25
N GLY A 340 0.57 -19.65 -23.99
CA GLY A 340 1.78 -19.59 -23.17
C GLY A 340 1.57 -19.64 -21.66
N ALA A 341 0.33 -19.61 -21.16
CA ALA A 341 0.07 -19.80 -19.75
C ALA A 341 0.34 -21.25 -19.32
N THR A 342 0.86 -21.42 -18.12
CA THR A 342 1.18 -22.72 -17.51
C THR A 342 0.25 -22.98 -16.33
N GLY A 343 0.14 -24.27 -15.90
CA GLY A 343 -0.66 -24.63 -14.70
C GLY A 343 -2.08 -25.14 -14.99
N GLY A 344 -2.48 -25.30 -16.26
CA GLY A 344 -3.79 -25.81 -16.64
C GLY A 344 -4.92 -24.93 -16.08
N ALA A 345 -5.89 -25.49 -15.37
CA ALA A 345 -7.00 -24.76 -14.74
C ALA A 345 -6.54 -23.71 -13.69
N ASP A 346 -5.32 -23.86 -13.19
CA ASP A 346 -4.74 -22.95 -12.17
C ASP A 346 -3.84 -21.86 -12.76
N TRP A 347 -3.85 -21.67 -14.07
CA TRP A 347 -3.00 -20.75 -14.81
C TRP A 347 -2.96 -19.34 -14.22
N TRP A 348 -4.08 -18.83 -13.74
CA TRP A 348 -4.25 -17.49 -13.22
C TRP A 348 -3.65 -17.29 -11.83
N LYS A 349 -3.41 -18.37 -11.06
CA LYS A 349 -2.91 -18.31 -9.68
C LYS A 349 -1.51 -17.76 -9.55
N SER A 350 -0.71 -17.83 -10.62
CA SER A 350 0.65 -17.29 -10.69
C SER A 350 0.74 -15.96 -11.46
N TYR A 351 -0.39 -15.35 -11.81
CA TYR A 351 -0.42 -14.01 -12.37
C TYR A 351 -0.28 -12.97 -11.27
N GLY A 352 0.39 -11.84 -11.57
CA GLY A 352 0.55 -10.73 -10.63
C GLY A 352 -0.71 -9.90 -10.46
N PHE A 353 -1.52 -9.76 -11.54
CA PHE A 353 -2.65 -8.84 -11.58
C PHE A 353 -3.99 -9.54 -11.86
N SER A 354 -5.01 -9.16 -11.09
CA SER A 354 -6.40 -9.56 -11.30
C SER A 354 -7.03 -8.77 -12.45
N ASP A 355 -7.06 -7.45 -12.32
CA ASP A 355 -7.40 -6.50 -13.38
C ASP A 355 -6.16 -5.72 -13.83
N SER A 356 -6.32 -4.61 -14.52
CA SER A 356 -5.19 -3.79 -14.99
C SER A 356 -4.44 -3.05 -13.88
N PHE A 357 -4.89 -3.09 -12.61
CA PHE A 357 -4.33 -2.29 -11.52
C PHE A 357 -4.12 -3.06 -10.20
N HIS A 358 -4.99 -4.04 -9.91
CA HIS A 358 -5.04 -4.73 -8.63
C HIS A 358 -4.39 -6.11 -8.66
N PRO A 359 -3.72 -6.52 -7.58
CA PRO A 359 -3.05 -7.81 -7.50
C PRO A 359 -4.03 -9.00 -7.50
N THR A 360 -3.56 -10.15 -7.95
CA THR A 360 -4.23 -11.43 -7.73
C THR A 360 -4.18 -11.83 -6.24
N PRO A 361 -4.91 -12.88 -5.82
CA PRO A 361 -4.76 -13.46 -4.49
C PRO A 361 -3.32 -13.82 -4.15
N TYR A 362 -2.52 -14.22 -5.14
CA TYR A 362 -1.10 -14.50 -4.97
C TYR A 362 -0.28 -13.21 -4.79
N GLY A 363 -0.58 -12.15 -5.57
CA GLY A 363 0.02 -10.84 -5.36
C GLY A 363 -0.28 -10.30 -3.96
N HIS A 364 -1.51 -10.44 -3.45
CA HIS A 364 -1.85 -10.11 -2.07
C HIS A 364 -1.10 -10.97 -1.03
N GLN A 365 -0.81 -12.23 -1.35
CA GLN A 365 0.04 -13.07 -0.49
C GLN A 365 1.46 -12.52 -0.40
N LEU A 366 2.04 -12.09 -1.51
CA LEU A 366 3.39 -11.48 -1.53
C LEU A 366 3.44 -10.19 -0.70
N ILE A 367 2.40 -9.33 -0.79
CA ILE A 367 2.27 -8.13 0.04
C ILE A 367 2.17 -8.52 1.53
N GLY A 368 1.29 -9.46 1.88
CA GLY A 368 1.13 -9.93 3.25
C GLY A 368 2.42 -10.47 3.85
N GLN A 369 3.21 -11.23 3.07
CA GLN A 369 4.53 -11.72 3.48
C GLN A 369 5.54 -10.58 3.68
N LEU A 370 5.52 -9.56 2.82
CA LEU A 370 6.37 -8.37 2.97
C LEU A 370 6.06 -7.65 4.28
N VAL A 371 4.78 -7.39 4.56
CA VAL A 371 4.34 -6.74 5.80
C VAL A 371 4.72 -7.58 7.01
N SER A 372 4.41 -8.89 7.00
CA SER A 372 4.75 -9.79 8.12
C SER A 372 6.25 -9.80 8.43
N ARG A 373 7.12 -9.82 7.39
CA ARG A 373 8.57 -9.70 7.60
C ARG A 373 8.96 -8.36 8.24
N SER A 374 8.30 -7.26 7.87
CA SER A 374 8.57 -5.94 8.44
C SER A 374 8.12 -5.86 9.89
N LEU A 375 6.95 -6.43 10.21
CA LEU A 375 6.45 -6.52 11.59
C LEU A 375 7.35 -7.40 12.47
N SER A 376 7.83 -8.52 11.94
CA SER A 376 8.76 -9.41 12.64
C SER A 376 10.11 -8.73 12.96
N ARG A 377 10.63 -7.94 12.01
CA ARG A 377 11.86 -7.14 12.24
C ARG A 377 11.66 -6.05 13.29
N ALA A 378 10.45 -5.54 13.44
CA ALA A 378 10.07 -4.59 14.48
C ALA A 378 9.78 -5.25 15.83
N GLY A 379 9.80 -6.58 15.92
CA GLY A 379 9.44 -7.32 17.13
C GLY A 379 7.94 -7.30 17.44
N TRP A 380 7.08 -7.14 16.42
CA TRP A 380 5.64 -7.07 16.58
C TRP A 380 4.91 -8.35 16.15
N LEU A 381 5.60 -9.27 15.46
CA LEU A 381 5.12 -10.58 15.03
C LEU A 381 6.12 -11.67 15.42
#